data_4ecc01951e1484851bd7c596d9233743
#
_entry.id   4ecc01951e1484851bd7c596d9233743
#
_cell.length_a   1.000
_cell.length_b   1.000
_cell.length_c   1.000
_cell.angle_alpha   90.00
_cell.angle_beta   90.00
_cell.angle_gamma   90.00
#
_symmetry.space_group_name_H-M   'P 1'
#
loop_
_entity.id
_entity.type
_entity.pdbx_description
1 polymer ?
#
loop_
_entity_poly.entity_id
_entity_poly.type
_entity_poly.pdbx_seq_one_letter_code
_entity_poly.pdbx_strand_id
1 'polypeptide(L)'
;LDPDSWQFRGGFFLNAGDSGMDWCNNHTHLIEYKGTRYIIHHTLHIQERTKTKGGFRCMCVDLLPYTDTEFPVTKATREGVTQTQPLDPYKAHSGAEMFTCADMWYEQISAGKMAVKSLAGGAWTYIKGVDFGKGTEKLLVTAKGMGVIELRLDDRNAEPLGVIELASDGFDKIPVVLPTKITGIHNVYFAFSSKDICLERWQAE
;
A
#
# COMPACT_ATOMS: atom_id res chain seq x y z
N LEU A 1 33.06 -26.12 8.45
CA LEU A 1 31.83 -26.79 7.98
C LEU A 1 32.23 -27.88 7.02
N ASP A 2 31.82 -29.12 7.29
CA ASP A 2 32.07 -30.28 6.43
C ASP A 2 31.01 -30.30 5.31
N PRO A 3 31.40 -30.17 4.03
CA PRO A 3 30.48 -30.19 2.89
C PRO A 3 29.64 -31.47 2.80
N ASP A 4 30.20 -32.61 3.23
CA ASP A 4 29.55 -33.91 3.18
C ASP A 4 28.43 -34.07 4.22
N SER A 5 28.36 -33.14 5.18
CA SER A 5 27.27 -33.07 6.17
C SER A 5 26.02 -32.34 5.67
N TRP A 6 26.06 -31.71 4.51
CA TRP A 6 24.98 -30.93 3.96
C TRP A 6 23.90 -31.82 3.36
N GLN A 7 22.65 -31.53 3.70
CA GLN A 7 21.50 -32.26 3.22
C GLN A 7 20.46 -31.32 2.63
N PHE A 8 20.16 -31.44 1.34
CA PHE A 8 19.10 -30.67 0.71
C PHE A 8 17.74 -31.18 1.20
N ARG A 9 16.94 -30.29 1.79
CA ARG A 9 15.63 -30.58 2.38
C ARG A 9 14.44 -30.16 1.50
N GLY A 10 14.70 -29.59 0.32
CA GLY A 10 13.67 -29.07 -0.58
C GLY A 10 13.49 -27.56 -0.48
N GLY A 11 12.59 -27.02 -1.30
CA GLY A 11 12.18 -25.60 -1.24
C GLY A 11 11.13 -25.40 -0.17
N PHE A 12 11.28 -24.37 0.65
CA PHE A 12 10.32 -24.04 1.73
C PHE A 12 9.46 -22.81 1.41
N PHE A 13 9.86 -21.98 0.46
CA PHE A 13 9.09 -20.82 0.02
C PHE A 13 8.95 -20.83 -1.50
N LEU A 14 7.71 -20.98 -1.96
CA LEU A 14 7.42 -21.07 -3.38
C LEU A 14 7.53 -19.72 -4.08
N ASN A 15 7.80 -19.73 -5.38
CA ASN A 15 7.80 -18.51 -6.16
C ASN A 15 6.42 -17.83 -6.12
N ALA A 16 6.39 -16.49 -6.17
CA ALA A 16 5.14 -15.74 -6.20
C ALA A 16 4.22 -16.17 -7.37
N GLY A 17 4.80 -16.60 -8.50
CA GLY A 17 4.08 -17.17 -9.63
C GLY A 17 3.27 -18.43 -9.28
N ASP A 18 3.76 -19.26 -8.36
CA ASP A 18 3.01 -20.45 -7.85
C ASP A 18 1.78 -20.05 -7.02
N SER A 19 1.70 -18.78 -6.59
CA SER A 19 0.59 -18.21 -5.85
C SER A 19 -0.35 -17.36 -6.73
N GLY A 20 -0.21 -17.44 -8.06
CA GLY A 20 -1.04 -16.72 -9.02
C GLY A 20 -0.68 -15.24 -9.17
N MET A 21 0.55 -14.86 -8.84
CA MET A 21 1.14 -13.55 -9.15
C MET A 21 2.05 -13.66 -10.38
N ASP A 22 2.54 -12.53 -10.88
CA ASP A 22 3.53 -12.55 -11.98
C ASP A 22 4.81 -13.26 -11.54
N TRP A 23 5.36 -14.07 -12.44
CA TRP A 23 6.63 -14.77 -12.23
C TRP A 23 7.79 -13.78 -12.18
N CYS A 24 8.61 -13.90 -11.15
CA CYS A 24 9.87 -13.19 -11.02
C CYS A 24 10.89 -14.05 -10.26
N ASN A 25 12.14 -13.60 -10.21
CA ASN A 25 13.13 -14.21 -9.34
C ASN A 25 12.77 -13.96 -7.87
N ASN A 26 13.13 -14.89 -6.99
CA ASN A 26 12.96 -14.76 -5.55
C ASN A 26 14.26 -14.31 -4.88
N HIS A 27 14.18 -13.20 -4.15
CA HIS A 27 15.18 -12.84 -3.15
C HIS A 27 14.45 -12.75 -1.82
N THR A 28 14.90 -13.51 -0.84
CA THR A 28 14.21 -13.65 0.44
C THR A 28 15.15 -13.39 1.61
N HIS A 29 14.58 -12.94 2.71
CA HIS A 29 15.26 -12.80 3.98
C HIS A 29 14.34 -13.23 5.11
N LEU A 30 14.89 -14.00 6.06
CA LEU A 30 14.16 -14.47 7.23
C LEU A 30 14.45 -13.54 8.39
N ILE A 31 13.41 -13.11 9.08
CA ILE A 31 13.52 -12.29 10.29
C ILE A 31 12.63 -12.83 11.39
N GLU A 32 13.05 -12.57 12.64
CA GLU A 32 12.20 -12.71 13.79
C GLU A 32 11.94 -11.33 14.40
N TYR A 33 10.68 -10.99 14.63
CA TYR A 33 10.28 -9.76 15.25
C TYR A 33 9.18 -10.00 16.28
N LYS A 34 9.44 -9.60 17.53
CA LYS A 34 8.53 -9.81 18.67
C LYS A 34 8.10 -11.28 18.83
N GLY A 35 9.02 -12.23 18.65
CA GLY A 35 8.76 -13.67 18.76
C GLY A 35 7.98 -14.28 17.59
N THR A 36 7.71 -13.52 16.56
CA THR A 36 7.06 -14.00 15.33
C THR A 36 8.06 -14.02 14.19
N ARG A 37 8.05 -15.09 13.42
CA ARG A 37 8.97 -15.30 12.30
C ARG A 37 8.33 -14.96 10.98
N TYR A 38 9.07 -14.22 10.16
CA TYR A 38 8.59 -13.68 8.89
C TYR A 38 9.57 -13.98 7.78
N ILE A 39 9.07 -14.03 6.56
CA ILE A 39 9.85 -14.00 5.35
C ILE A 39 9.61 -12.67 4.63
N ILE A 40 10.69 -11.92 4.41
CA ILE A 40 10.69 -10.76 3.54
C ILE A 40 11.04 -11.27 2.15
N HIS A 41 10.27 -10.90 1.18
CA HIS A 41 10.48 -11.27 -0.21
C HIS A 41 10.04 -10.14 -1.14
N HIS A 42 10.13 -10.33 -2.44
CA HIS A 42 9.58 -9.38 -3.40
C HIS A 42 8.64 -10.07 -4.39
N THR A 43 7.72 -9.27 -4.92
CA THR A 43 6.80 -9.66 -5.98
C THR A 43 6.74 -8.57 -7.04
N LEU A 44 6.01 -8.80 -8.12
CA LEU A 44 5.65 -7.80 -9.13
C LEU A 44 4.24 -7.22 -8.89
N HIS A 45 3.68 -7.38 -7.68
CA HIS A 45 2.30 -7.01 -7.37
C HIS A 45 1.96 -5.55 -7.72
N ILE A 46 2.87 -4.59 -7.46
CA ILE A 46 2.65 -3.19 -7.85
C ILE A 46 2.64 -3.04 -9.37
N GLN A 47 3.50 -3.74 -10.10
CA GLN A 47 3.49 -3.75 -11.56
C GLN A 47 2.15 -4.27 -12.12
N GLU A 48 1.62 -5.35 -11.57
CA GLU A 48 0.31 -5.88 -11.94
C GLU A 48 -0.80 -4.82 -11.74
N ARG A 49 -0.76 -4.11 -10.61
CA ARG A 49 -1.76 -3.12 -10.23
C ARG A 49 -1.67 -1.83 -11.03
N THR A 50 -0.48 -1.43 -11.41
CA THR A 50 -0.24 -0.25 -12.24
C THR A 50 -0.35 -0.55 -13.74
N LYS A 51 -0.55 -1.81 -14.13
CA LYS A 51 -0.60 -2.29 -15.53
C LYS A 51 0.64 -1.90 -16.33
N THR A 52 1.79 -1.84 -15.68
CA THR A 52 3.06 -1.49 -16.30
C THR A 52 3.90 -2.73 -16.60
N LYS A 53 4.95 -2.55 -17.38
CA LYS A 53 5.93 -3.59 -17.71
C LYS A 53 7.32 -3.00 -17.51
N GLY A 54 8.05 -3.44 -16.55
CA GLY A 54 9.38 -2.88 -16.26
C GLY A 54 10.13 -3.62 -15.17
N GLY A 55 9.55 -4.71 -14.65
CA GLY A 55 10.15 -5.49 -13.58
C GLY A 55 10.17 -4.75 -12.23
N PHE A 56 9.18 -3.89 -11.97
CA PHE A 56 9.07 -3.17 -10.71
C PHE A 56 8.75 -4.12 -9.57
N ARG A 57 9.74 -4.34 -8.73
CA ARG A 57 9.64 -5.18 -7.54
C ARG A 57 9.07 -4.37 -6.39
N CYS A 58 8.14 -4.94 -5.65
CA CYS A 58 7.70 -4.43 -4.37
C CYS A 58 8.08 -5.40 -3.25
N MET A 59 8.46 -4.85 -2.11
CA MET A 59 8.73 -5.62 -0.92
C MET A 59 7.42 -6.16 -0.35
N CYS A 60 7.43 -7.44 -0.03
CA CYS A 60 6.33 -8.15 0.61
C CYS A 60 6.84 -8.85 1.87
N VAL A 61 5.93 -9.10 2.80
CA VAL A 61 6.23 -9.81 4.05
C VAL A 61 5.11 -10.80 4.30
N ASP A 62 5.47 -12.06 4.52
CA ASP A 62 4.54 -13.12 4.92
C ASP A 62 4.98 -13.80 6.21
N LEU A 63 4.05 -14.47 6.89
CA LEU A 63 4.38 -15.31 8.03
C LEU A 63 5.12 -16.56 7.56
N LEU A 64 6.17 -16.92 8.28
CA LEU A 64 6.90 -18.16 8.05
C LEU A 64 7.08 -18.90 9.38
N PRO A 65 6.19 -19.84 9.73
CA PRO A 65 6.20 -20.51 11.01
C PRO A 65 7.24 -21.64 11.03
N TYR A 66 8.51 -21.32 10.81
CA TYR A 66 9.61 -22.28 10.88
C TYR A 66 10.10 -22.46 12.32
N THR A 67 10.67 -23.62 12.60
CA THR A 67 11.44 -23.93 13.80
C THR A 67 12.92 -24.09 13.45
N ASP A 68 13.76 -24.37 14.44
CA ASP A 68 15.20 -24.63 14.18
C ASP A 68 15.44 -25.88 13.33
N THR A 69 14.45 -26.77 13.23
CA THR A 69 14.55 -28.05 12.55
C THR A 69 13.57 -28.22 11.38
N GLU A 70 12.52 -27.39 11.31
CA GLU A 70 11.44 -27.55 10.34
C GLU A 70 11.13 -26.24 9.62
N PHE A 71 11.03 -26.32 8.29
CA PHE A 71 10.61 -25.24 7.42
C PHE A 71 9.38 -25.70 6.61
N PRO A 72 8.17 -25.34 7.04
CA PRO A 72 6.97 -25.71 6.28
C PRO A 72 6.96 -24.99 4.92
N VAL A 73 6.44 -25.68 3.90
CA VAL A 73 6.29 -25.09 2.58
C VAL A 73 5.25 -23.97 2.65
N THR A 74 5.68 -22.75 2.36
CA THR A 74 4.89 -21.53 2.48
C THR A 74 4.80 -20.83 1.13
N LYS A 75 3.73 -20.09 0.92
CA LYS A 75 3.45 -19.33 -0.32
C LYS A 75 3.41 -17.84 -0.04
N ALA A 76 3.80 -17.06 -1.03
CA ALA A 76 3.55 -15.63 -1.03
C ALA A 76 2.04 -15.34 -1.03
N THR A 77 1.62 -14.34 -0.24
CA THR A 77 0.22 -13.89 -0.20
C THR A 77 0.09 -12.44 -0.71
N ARG A 78 -1.11 -12.08 -1.14
CA ARG A 78 -1.41 -10.68 -1.51
C ARG A 78 -1.81 -9.86 -0.28
N GLU A 79 -2.25 -10.53 0.77
CA GLU A 79 -2.71 -9.96 2.04
C GLU A 79 -1.55 -9.58 2.94
N GLY A 80 -0.41 -10.28 2.80
CA GLY A 80 0.75 -10.08 3.66
C GLY A 80 0.45 -10.38 5.12
N VAL A 81 1.13 -9.66 6.01
CA VAL A 81 0.99 -9.81 7.46
C VAL A 81 0.04 -8.76 8.06
N THR A 82 -0.52 -9.07 9.21
CA THR A 82 -1.29 -8.10 10.00
C THR A 82 -0.37 -6.97 10.46
N GLN A 83 -0.83 -5.72 10.32
CA GLN A 83 -0.10 -4.56 10.83
C GLN A 83 0.15 -4.68 12.32
N THR A 84 1.36 -4.37 12.74
CA THR A 84 1.73 -4.38 14.18
C THR A 84 1.24 -3.14 14.91
N GLN A 85 0.99 -2.06 14.18
CA GLN A 85 0.43 -0.80 14.67
C GLN A 85 -0.43 -0.17 13.58
N PRO A 86 -1.56 0.45 13.94
CA PRO A 86 -2.31 1.28 13.02
C PRO A 86 -1.50 2.48 12.55
N LEU A 87 -1.85 3.02 11.40
CA LEU A 87 -1.29 4.26 10.89
C LEU A 87 -1.87 5.44 11.65
N ASP A 88 -1.02 6.35 12.11
CA ASP A 88 -1.40 7.60 12.76
C ASP A 88 -1.75 8.68 11.70
N PRO A 89 -3.02 9.02 11.44
CA PRO A 89 -3.41 9.93 10.38
C PRO A 89 -3.08 11.40 10.70
N TYR A 90 -2.75 11.72 11.95
CA TYR A 90 -2.41 13.09 12.36
C TYR A 90 -0.96 13.47 11.99
N LYS A 91 -0.19 12.53 11.47
CA LYS A 91 1.07 12.77 10.77
C LYS A 91 0.81 12.94 9.28
N ALA A 92 1.66 13.73 8.63
CA ALA A 92 1.57 13.90 7.19
C ALA A 92 2.09 12.66 6.46
N HIS A 93 1.25 12.07 5.62
CA HIS A 93 1.55 10.89 4.82
C HIS A 93 1.69 11.25 3.35
N SER A 94 2.66 10.64 2.68
CA SER A 94 2.75 10.73 1.22
C SER A 94 1.56 10.01 0.57
N GLY A 95 1.05 10.53 -0.53
CA GLY A 95 0.07 9.81 -1.36
C GLY A 95 0.61 8.47 -1.87
N ALA A 96 1.94 8.30 -1.91
CA ALA A 96 2.59 7.05 -2.29
C ALA A 96 2.69 6.01 -1.15
N GLU A 97 2.37 6.38 0.10
CA GLU A 97 2.27 5.47 1.22
C GLU A 97 0.91 4.75 1.17
N MET A 98 0.86 3.63 0.50
CA MET A 98 -0.36 2.84 0.33
C MET A 98 -0.07 1.35 0.42
N PHE A 99 -1.08 0.58 0.84
CA PHE A 99 -0.99 -0.87 0.85
C PHE A 99 -1.10 -1.45 -0.58
N THR A 100 -2.04 -0.94 -1.38
CA THR A 100 -2.22 -1.31 -2.78
C THR A 100 -2.99 -0.23 -3.53
N CYS A 101 -3.06 -0.35 -4.85
CA CYS A 101 -3.78 0.57 -5.73
C CYS A 101 -4.28 -0.14 -7.00
N ALA A 102 -5.04 0.57 -7.81
CA ALA A 102 -5.29 0.21 -9.20
C ALA A 102 -5.26 1.45 -10.10
N ASP A 103 -4.67 1.28 -11.28
CA ASP A 103 -4.54 2.31 -12.32
C ASP A 103 -3.86 3.60 -11.81
N MET A 104 -2.85 3.44 -10.94
CA MET A 104 -2.03 4.52 -10.40
C MET A 104 -0.58 4.40 -10.86
N TRP A 105 0.13 5.51 -10.86
CA TRP A 105 1.57 5.59 -11.07
C TRP A 105 2.22 6.52 -10.05
N TYR A 106 3.51 6.37 -9.86
CA TYR A 106 4.30 7.27 -9.01
C TYR A 106 4.85 8.42 -9.82
N GLU A 107 4.70 9.64 -9.33
CA GLU A 107 5.30 10.84 -9.90
C GLU A 107 6.31 11.42 -8.92
N GLN A 108 7.56 11.52 -9.33
CA GLN A 108 8.59 12.19 -8.54
C GLN A 108 8.44 13.70 -8.68
N ILE A 109 8.11 14.38 -7.59
CA ILE A 109 7.95 15.85 -7.57
C ILE A 109 9.29 16.54 -7.41
N SER A 110 10.13 16.01 -6.53
CA SER A 110 11.50 16.46 -6.27
C SER A 110 12.31 15.36 -5.60
N ALA A 111 13.59 15.58 -5.30
CA ALA A 111 14.40 14.61 -4.58
C ALA A 111 13.73 14.20 -3.26
N GLY A 112 13.43 12.92 -3.09
CA GLY A 112 12.80 12.34 -1.91
C GLY A 112 11.30 12.64 -1.73
N LYS A 113 10.65 13.31 -2.69
CA LYS A 113 9.20 13.56 -2.66
C LYS A 113 8.50 12.86 -3.81
N MET A 114 7.54 12.03 -3.46
CA MET A 114 6.73 11.27 -4.40
C MET A 114 5.25 11.64 -4.24
N ALA A 115 4.54 11.66 -5.36
CA ALA A 115 3.08 11.65 -5.42
C ALA A 115 2.61 10.38 -6.09
N VAL A 116 1.34 10.06 -5.96
CA VAL A 116 0.67 9.12 -6.86
C VAL A 116 -0.12 9.90 -7.88
N LYS A 117 -0.18 9.36 -9.11
CA LYS A 117 -0.91 9.92 -10.23
C LYS A 117 -1.87 8.89 -10.81
N SER A 118 -3.13 9.28 -11.02
CA SER A 118 -4.12 8.43 -11.68
C SER A 118 -3.81 8.27 -13.17
N LEU A 119 -3.89 7.05 -13.66
CA LEU A 119 -3.71 6.70 -15.09
C LEU A 119 -5.04 6.67 -15.84
N ALA A 120 -6.17 6.61 -15.13
CA ALA A 120 -7.51 6.56 -15.68
C ALA A 120 -8.53 7.09 -14.66
N GLY A 121 -9.73 7.40 -15.09
CA GLY A 121 -10.88 7.57 -14.19
C GLY A 121 -11.25 6.25 -13.52
N GLY A 122 -11.62 6.29 -12.24
CA GLY A 122 -11.88 5.13 -11.41
C GLY A 122 -10.62 4.50 -10.80
N ALA A 123 -9.44 5.11 -11.00
CA ALA A 123 -8.22 4.74 -10.27
C ALA A 123 -8.42 4.94 -8.76
N TRP A 124 -7.67 4.20 -7.95
CA TRP A 124 -7.77 4.31 -6.49
C TRP A 124 -6.48 3.90 -5.79
N THR A 125 -6.30 4.43 -4.56
CA THR A 125 -5.31 3.95 -3.59
C THR A 125 -6.01 3.39 -2.36
N TYR A 126 -5.37 2.47 -1.65
CA TYR A 126 -5.87 1.83 -0.44
C TYR A 126 -4.82 1.86 0.66
N ILE A 127 -5.21 2.37 1.80
CA ILE A 127 -4.39 2.46 3.02
C ILE A 127 -5.08 1.66 4.10
N LYS A 128 -4.37 0.67 4.65
CA LYS A 128 -4.94 -0.28 5.60
C LYS A 128 -4.71 0.20 7.03
N GLY A 129 -5.75 0.08 7.88
CA GLY A 129 -5.65 0.22 9.32
C GLY A 129 -5.19 1.61 9.80
N VAL A 130 -5.93 2.65 9.45
CA VAL A 130 -5.70 4.04 9.90
C VAL A 130 -6.49 4.29 11.18
N ASP A 131 -5.82 4.67 12.26
CA ASP A 131 -6.45 4.92 13.56
C ASP A 131 -6.74 6.42 13.78
N PHE A 132 -7.98 6.79 13.59
CA PHE A 132 -8.46 8.15 13.86
C PHE A 132 -8.73 8.40 15.36
N GLY A 133 -8.59 7.40 16.24
CA GLY A 133 -8.72 7.55 17.68
C GLY A 133 -10.04 8.18 18.10
N LYS A 134 -9.95 9.37 18.76
CA LYS A 134 -11.13 10.15 19.16
C LYS A 134 -11.81 10.88 18.02
N GLY A 135 -11.16 10.91 16.86
CA GLY A 135 -11.73 11.29 15.59
C GLY A 135 -11.46 12.71 15.12
N THR A 136 -11.66 12.89 13.83
CA THR A 136 -11.55 14.16 13.11
C THR A 136 -12.75 14.40 12.19
N GLU A 137 -13.04 15.66 11.92
CA GLU A 137 -13.96 16.13 10.88
C GLU A 137 -13.19 16.89 9.78
N LYS A 138 -11.85 16.89 9.84
CA LYS A 138 -11.02 17.66 8.92
C LYS A 138 -9.83 16.85 8.42
N LEU A 139 -9.57 17.01 7.14
CA LEU A 139 -8.33 16.54 6.51
C LEU A 139 -7.67 17.71 5.78
N LEU A 140 -6.36 17.67 5.70
CA LEU A 140 -5.58 18.50 4.81
C LEU A 140 -5.00 17.63 3.70
N VAL A 141 -5.32 17.94 2.45
CA VAL A 141 -4.87 17.20 1.27
C VAL A 141 -4.04 18.12 0.40
N THR A 142 -2.89 17.64 -0.08
CA THR A 142 -2.09 18.33 -1.10
C THR A 142 -2.20 17.55 -2.40
N ALA A 143 -2.83 18.18 -3.40
CA ALA A 143 -3.12 17.53 -4.67
C ALA A 143 -3.12 18.51 -5.83
N LYS A 144 -3.08 18.01 -7.06
CA LYS A 144 -3.27 18.76 -8.31
C LYS A 144 -4.03 17.94 -9.34
N GLY A 145 -4.60 18.61 -10.33
CA GLY A 145 -5.27 18.00 -11.47
C GLY A 145 -6.62 18.63 -11.75
N MET A 146 -7.36 17.99 -12.67
CA MET A 146 -8.70 18.39 -13.08
C MET A 146 -9.68 17.27 -12.76
N GLY A 147 -10.60 17.47 -11.83
CA GLY A 147 -11.60 16.49 -11.41
C GLY A 147 -11.74 16.36 -9.91
N VAL A 148 -11.93 15.14 -9.42
CA VAL A 148 -12.29 14.89 -8.03
C VAL A 148 -11.45 13.75 -7.44
N ILE A 149 -11.04 13.90 -6.17
CA ILE A 149 -10.61 12.78 -5.33
C ILE A 149 -11.70 12.55 -4.29
N GLU A 150 -12.20 11.33 -4.19
CA GLU A 150 -13.18 10.92 -3.20
C GLU A 150 -12.51 10.14 -2.08
N LEU A 151 -12.82 10.51 -0.83
CA LEU A 151 -12.43 9.75 0.37
C LEU A 151 -13.53 8.75 0.70
N ARG A 152 -13.20 7.49 0.82
CA ARG A 152 -14.11 6.41 1.21
C ARG A 152 -13.50 5.57 2.33
N LEU A 153 -14.33 5.00 3.20
CA LEU A 153 -13.88 4.17 4.31
C LEU A 153 -14.34 2.72 4.14
N ASP A 154 -13.46 1.81 4.50
CA ASP A 154 -13.64 0.35 4.64
C ASP A 154 -14.06 -0.39 3.37
N ASP A 155 -14.84 0.22 2.50
CA ASP A 155 -15.22 -0.33 1.20
C ASP A 155 -14.96 0.70 0.10
N ARG A 156 -14.28 0.26 -0.95
CA ARG A 156 -14.01 1.07 -2.14
C ARG A 156 -15.30 1.58 -2.81
N ASN A 157 -16.39 0.84 -2.68
CA ASN A 157 -17.68 1.19 -3.28
C ASN A 157 -18.64 1.88 -2.30
N ALA A 158 -18.20 2.13 -1.06
CA ALA A 158 -18.99 2.92 -0.11
C ALA A 158 -19.26 4.33 -0.65
N GLU A 159 -20.31 4.98 -0.15
CA GLU A 159 -20.55 6.39 -0.45
C GLU A 159 -19.34 7.25 -0.04
N PRO A 160 -18.98 8.25 -0.82
CA PRO A 160 -17.90 9.15 -0.46
C PRO A 160 -18.19 9.89 0.84
N LEU A 161 -17.29 9.80 1.81
CA LEU A 161 -17.36 10.56 3.04
C LEU A 161 -16.82 11.99 2.85
N GLY A 162 -15.91 12.19 1.91
CA GLY A 162 -15.34 13.49 1.57
C GLY A 162 -15.05 13.57 0.08
N VAL A 163 -15.19 14.78 -0.45
CA VAL A 163 -14.96 15.07 -1.87
C VAL A 163 -13.99 16.23 -1.97
N ILE A 164 -12.90 16.05 -2.71
CA ILE A 164 -11.85 17.03 -2.95
C ILE A 164 -11.92 17.44 -4.41
N GLU A 165 -12.44 18.63 -4.68
CA GLU A 165 -12.50 19.19 -6.03
C GLU A 165 -11.16 19.80 -6.42
N LEU A 166 -10.71 19.50 -7.63
CA LEU A 166 -9.43 19.92 -8.17
C LEU A 166 -9.63 20.63 -9.51
N ALA A 167 -9.01 21.80 -9.64
CA ALA A 167 -9.04 22.61 -10.86
C ALA A 167 -7.70 23.36 -11.06
N SER A 168 -6.56 22.73 -10.71
CA SER A 168 -5.25 23.37 -10.72
C SER A 168 -4.17 22.45 -11.26
N ASP A 169 -3.27 22.99 -12.05
CA ASP A 169 -2.07 22.29 -12.54
C ASP A 169 -0.93 22.28 -11.51
N GLY A 170 -1.03 23.10 -10.46
CA GLY A 170 -0.11 23.15 -9.32
C GLY A 170 -0.63 22.37 -8.12
N PHE A 171 0.28 21.98 -7.22
CA PHE A 171 -0.12 21.35 -5.96
C PHE A 171 -0.70 22.38 -5.00
N ASP A 172 -1.98 22.26 -4.71
CA ASP A 172 -2.70 23.07 -3.74
C ASP A 172 -2.90 22.32 -2.42
N LYS A 173 -2.85 23.03 -1.31
CA LYS A 173 -3.23 22.54 0.02
C LYS A 173 -4.71 22.79 0.22
N ILE A 174 -5.49 21.75 0.27
CA ILE A 174 -6.95 21.78 0.27
C ILE A 174 -7.45 21.29 1.64
N PRO A 175 -8.04 22.16 2.46
CA PRO A 175 -8.74 21.72 3.66
C PRO A 175 -10.05 21.04 3.25
N VAL A 176 -10.29 19.87 3.79
CA VAL A 176 -11.49 19.06 3.53
C VAL A 176 -12.28 18.94 4.81
N VAL A 177 -13.49 19.48 4.83
CA VAL A 177 -14.42 19.31 5.95
C VAL A 177 -15.32 18.12 5.66
N LEU A 178 -15.35 17.18 6.58
CA LEU A 178 -16.15 15.97 6.45
C LEU A 178 -17.56 16.18 7.03
N PRO A 179 -18.60 15.61 6.44
CA PRO A 179 -19.97 15.76 6.93
C PRO A 179 -20.19 15.04 8.27
N THR A 180 -19.35 14.08 8.59
CA THR A 180 -19.39 13.32 9.84
C THR A 180 -18.01 13.05 10.36
N LYS A 181 -17.88 12.96 11.68
CA LYS A 181 -16.63 12.65 12.36
C LYS A 181 -16.18 11.22 12.11
N ILE A 182 -14.96 11.03 11.64
CA ILE A 182 -14.34 9.71 11.57
C ILE A 182 -13.73 9.38 12.94
N THR A 183 -13.98 8.21 13.49
CA THR A 183 -13.43 7.75 14.78
C THR A 183 -12.99 6.29 14.68
N GLY A 184 -11.97 5.90 15.46
CA GLY A 184 -11.50 4.51 15.50
C GLY A 184 -10.64 4.13 14.30
N ILE A 185 -10.55 2.84 14.04
CA ILE A 185 -9.65 2.28 13.00
C ILE A 185 -10.46 1.97 11.75
N HIS A 186 -10.03 2.53 10.62
CA HIS A 186 -10.62 2.33 9.31
C HIS A 186 -9.59 2.02 8.25
N ASN A 187 -10.02 1.40 7.17
CA ASN A 187 -9.30 1.37 5.92
C ASN A 187 -9.70 2.59 5.08
N VAL A 188 -8.73 3.26 4.49
CA VAL A 188 -8.95 4.50 3.74
C VAL A 188 -8.73 4.26 2.25
N TYR A 189 -9.67 4.72 1.44
CA TYR A 189 -9.55 4.75 -0.02
C TYR A 189 -9.58 6.19 -0.51
N PHE A 190 -8.66 6.52 -1.42
CA PHE A 190 -8.78 7.69 -2.28
C PHE A 190 -9.11 7.22 -3.68
N ALA A 191 -10.27 7.59 -4.20
CA ALA A 191 -10.73 7.26 -5.55
C ALA A 191 -10.66 8.50 -6.45
N PHE A 192 -10.16 8.34 -7.67
CA PHE A 192 -9.84 9.42 -8.60
C PHE A 192 -10.80 9.42 -9.78
N SER A 193 -11.49 10.53 -10.02
CA SER A 193 -12.52 10.62 -11.07
C SER A 193 -11.97 10.67 -12.49
N SER A 194 -10.74 11.13 -12.68
CA SER A 194 -10.13 11.30 -14.00
C SER A 194 -8.65 10.92 -14.01
N LYS A 195 -8.08 10.87 -15.20
CA LYS A 195 -6.65 10.71 -15.42
C LYS A 195 -5.87 11.96 -15.01
N ASP A 196 -4.58 11.76 -14.69
CA ASP A 196 -3.59 12.82 -14.39
C ASP A 196 -3.88 13.64 -13.11
N ILE A 197 -4.76 13.16 -12.22
CA ILE A 197 -4.88 13.68 -10.87
C ILE A 197 -3.72 13.15 -10.03
N CYS A 198 -3.03 14.06 -9.30
CA CYS A 198 -1.91 13.72 -8.44
C CYS A 198 -2.25 14.02 -6.98
N LEU A 199 -2.03 13.03 -6.11
CA LEU A 199 -2.08 13.17 -4.64
C LEU A 199 -0.66 13.13 -4.10
N GLU A 200 -0.17 14.27 -3.56
CA GLU A 200 1.15 14.35 -2.94
C GLU A 200 1.09 13.89 -1.48
N ARG A 201 0.12 14.43 -0.73
CA ARG A 201 0.10 14.29 0.74
C ARG A 201 -1.30 14.39 1.29
N TRP A 202 -1.50 13.75 2.44
CA TRP A 202 -2.72 13.89 3.24
C TRP A 202 -2.41 13.78 4.73
N GLN A 203 -3.25 14.37 5.58
CA GLN A 203 -3.24 14.21 7.04
C GLN A 203 -4.60 14.58 7.63
N ALA A 204 -4.92 14.04 8.82
CA ALA A 204 -6.05 14.47 9.65
C ALA A 204 -5.67 15.71 10.49
N GLU A 205 -6.65 16.55 10.80
CA GLU A 205 -6.48 17.73 11.66
C GLU A 205 -7.39 17.69 12.89
#